data_b8e2e337874572b2b7fbe1e5f945f5eb
#
_entry.id   b8e2e337874572b2b7fbe1e5f945f5eb
#
_cell.length_a   1.000
_cell.length_b   1.000
_cell.length_c   1.000
_cell.angle_alpha   90.00
_cell.angle_beta   90.00
_cell.angle_gamma   90.00
#
_symmetry.space_group_name_H-M   'P 1'
#
loop_
_entity.id
_entity.type
_entity.pdbx_description
1 polymer ?
#
loop_
_entity_poly.entity_id
_entity_poly.type
_entity_poly.pdbx_seq_one_letter_code
_entity_poly.pdbx_strand_id
1 'polypeptide(L)' 'KENSMDILDNRFAKGEISKEEYEEQKRTINSKN' A
#
# COMPACT_ATOMS: atom_id res chain seq x y z
N LYS A 1 -1.26 -10.10 -13.46
CA LYS A 1 -0.64 -10.23 -12.30
C LYS A 1 -0.68 -9.00 -11.50
N GLU A 2 -1.05 -9.03 -10.30
CA GLU A 2 -1.16 -7.87 -9.48
C GLU A 2 0.12 -7.59 -8.81
N ASN A 3 0.48 -6.37 -8.59
CA ASN A 3 1.63 -6.11 -7.83
C ASN A 3 1.27 -5.55 -6.49
N SER A 4 2.24 -5.42 -5.62
CA SER A 4 2.00 -5.00 -4.25
C SER A 4 1.29 -3.67 -4.19
N MET A 5 1.63 -2.76 -5.06
CA MET A 5 1.00 -1.45 -5.03
C MET A 5 -0.48 -1.54 -5.37
N ASP A 6 -0.85 -2.42 -6.28
CA ASP A 6 -2.24 -2.56 -6.61
C ASP A 6 -3.02 -3.06 -5.41
N ILE A 7 -2.48 -4.05 -4.72
CA ILE A 7 -3.15 -4.59 -3.56
C ILE A 7 -3.28 -3.53 -2.48
N LEU A 8 -2.21 -2.79 -2.26
CA LEU A 8 -2.22 -1.76 -1.24
C LEU A 8 -3.23 -0.68 -1.57
N ASP A 9 -3.26 -0.27 -2.82
CA ASP A 9 -4.21 0.74 -3.25
C ASP A 9 -5.63 0.28 -3.04
N ASN A 10 -5.91 -0.97 -3.34
CA ASN A 10 -7.24 -1.50 -3.15
C ASN A 10 -7.65 -1.46 -1.69
N ARG A 11 -6.76 -1.85 -0.82
CA ARG A 11 -7.09 -1.86 0.59
C ARG A 11 -7.35 -0.46 1.09
N PHE A 12 -6.54 0.47 0.64
CA PHE A 12 -6.72 1.84 1.06
C PHE A 12 -8.05 2.37 0.52
N ALA A 13 -8.37 2.07 -0.70
CA ALA A 13 -9.62 2.54 -1.30
C ALA A 13 -10.82 1.96 -0.59
N LYS A 14 -10.70 0.73 -0.08
CA LYS A 14 -11.80 0.14 0.64
C LYS A 14 -11.86 0.62 2.07
N GLY A 15 -10.90 1.34 2.52
CA GLY A 15 -10.90 1.80 3.89
C GLY A 15 -10.40 0.76 4.86
N GLU A 16 -9.71 -0.26 4.40
CA GLU A 16 -9.20 -1.28 5.29
C GLU A 16 -7.99 -0.79 6.04
N ILE A 17 -7.25 0.13 5.50
CA ILE A 17 -6.09 0.67 6.18
C ILE A 17 -6.18 2.18 6.16
N SER A 18 -5.54 2.82 7.10
CA SER A 18 -5.59 4.26 7.19
C SER A 18 -4.52 4.86 6.29
N LYS A 19 -4.56 6.16 6.15
CA LYS A 19 -3.61 6.84 5.31
C LYS A 19 -2.21 6.64 5.84
N GLU A 20 -2.03 6.69 7.14
CA GLU A 20 -0.72 6.51 7.71
C GLU A 20 -0.18 5.13 7.38
N GLU A 21 -1.03 4.15 7.54
CA GLU A 21 -0.61 2.80 7.24
C GLU A 21 -0.30 2.65 5.76
N TYR A 22 -1.12 3.26 4.93
CA TYR A 22 -0.92 3.19 3.50
C TYR A 22 0.44 3.78 3.14
N GLU A 23 0.76 4.93 3.69
CA GLU A 23 2.00 5.58 3.35
C GLU A 23 3.19 4.80 3.86
N GLU A 24 3.04 4.22 5.02
CA GLU A 24 4.12 3.45 5.57
C GLU A 24 4.40 2.22 4.71
N GLN A 25 3.38 1.52 4.31
CA GLN A 25 3.57 0.34 3.50
C GLN A 25 4.07 0.71 2.12
N LYS A 26 3.58 1.80 1.59
CA LYS A 26 4.05 2.25 0.31
C LYS A 26 5.54 2.55 0.35
N ARG A 27 5.98 3.16 1.42
CA ARG A 27 7.38 3.48 1.57
C ARG A 27 8.22 2.21 1.63
N THR A 28 7.73 1.22 2.35
CA THR A 28 8.44 -0.04 2.46
C THR A 28 8.58 -0.71 1.10
N ILE A 29 7.53 -0.74 0.34
CA ILE A 29 7.56 -1.35 -0.97
C ILE A 29 8.48 -0.59 -1.89
N ASN A 30 8.43 0.72 -1.83
CA ASN A 30 9.21 1.51 -2.70
C ASN A 30 10.67 1.52 -2.38
N SER A 31 11.00 1.29 -1.12
CA SER A 31 12.33 1.39 -0.74
C SER A 31 13.05 0.15 -0.93
N LYS A 32 12.98 -0.67 -1.66
CA LYS A 32 13.53 -1.88 -1.75
C LYS A 32 14.93 -1.84 -1.62
N ASN A 33 15.61 -1.76 -1.33
CA ASN A 33 16.90 -1.86 -1.21
C ASN A 33 17.50 -2.73 -0.95
#